data_a312fa553ffcaafae8ae7101440710af
#
_entry.id   a312fa553ffcaafae8ae7101440710af
#
_cell.length_a   1.000
_cell.length_b   1.000
_cell.length_c   1.000
_cell.angle_alpha   90.00
_cell.angle_beta   90.00
_cell.angle_gamma   90.00
#
_symmetry.space_group_name_H-M   'P 1'
#
loop_
_entity.id
_entity.type
_entity.pdbx_description
1 polymer ?
#
loop_
_entity_poly.entity_id
_entity_poly.type
_entity_poly.pdbx_seq_one_letter_code
_entity_poly.pdbx_strand_id
1 'polypeptide(L)'
;MPSFDNDILVPAPLEDVWKLVHDPTRYPEWWTGIGSVDEAAPDGYTLYPEGWPDFPMPQRLKASSADGRVTISCLVSDLEYRWHLTADGERTRVELHVDIPEAEAHRLDAQSAAMASALTRLADLASTGASR
;
A
#
# COMPACT_ATOMS: atom_id res chain seq x y z
N MET A 1 -20.71 -1.22 -1.30
CA MET A 1 -19.46 -1.65 -1.94
C MET A 1 -18.67 -2.51 -0.96
N PRO A 2 -18.21 -3.71 -1.36
CA PRO A 2 -17.42 -4.55 -0.45
C PRO A 2 -16.14 -3.84 -0.02
N SER A 3 -15.78 -4.03 1.22
CA SER A 3 -14.57 -3.43 1.75
C SER A 3 -13.97 -4.31 2.84
N PHE A 4 -12.71 -4.08 3.17
CA PHE A 4 -12.08 -4.72 4.32
C PHE A 4 -11.06 -3.77 4.95
N ASP A 5 -10.72 -4.05 6.19
CA ASP A 5 -9.73 -3.30 6.96
C ASP A 5 -8.66 -4.26 7.46
N ASN A 6 -7.42 -3.78 7.42
CA ASN A 6 -6.29 -4.48 8.02
C ASN A 6 -5.48 -3.45 8.82
N ASP A 7 -4.83 -3.90 9.88
CA ASP A 7 -3.92 -3.04 10.62
C ASP A 7 -2.74 -3.83 11.15
N ILE A 8 -1.66 -3.13 11.45
CA ILE A 8 -0.47 -3.72 12.03
C ILE A 8 0.28 -2.67 12.85
N LEU A 9 0.96 -3.11 13.91
CA LEU A 9 1.85 -2.26 14.67
C LEU A 9 3.27 -2.58 14.22
N VAL A 10 3.91 -1.61 13.56
CA VAL A 10 5.26 -1.76 13.01
C VAL A 10 6.28 -1.30 14.03
N PRO A 11 7.28 -2.13 14.41
CA PRO A 11 8.30 -1.74 15.37
C PRO A 11 9.40 -0.85 14.75
N ALA A 12 8.97 0.29 14.18
CA ALA A 12 9.85 1.27 13.56
C ALA A 12 9.21 2.65 13.66
N PRO A 13 10.02 3.72 13.67
CA PRO A 13 9.47 5.09 13.73
C PRO A 13 8.62 5.44 12.53
N LEU A 14 7.70 6.37 12.72
CA LEU A 14 6.77 6.82 11.69
C LEU A 14 7.48 7.21 10.39
N GLU A 15 8.57 7.95 10.47
CA GLU A 15 9.30 8.40 9.28
C GLU A 15 9.85 7.25 8.46
N ASP A 16 10.26 6.16 9.11
CA ASP A 16 10.79 4.99 8.41
C ASP A 16 9.70 4.23 7.66
N VAL A 17 8.51 4.12 8.27
CA VAL A 17 7.36 3.49 7.62
C VAL A 17 6.82 4.38 6.51
N TRP A 18 6.78 5.68 6.76
CA TRP A 18 6.28 6.67 5.77
C TRP A 18 7.05 6.59 4.46
N LYS A 19 8.37 6.45 4.52
CA LYS A 19 9.21 6.32 3.32
C LYS A 19 8.76 5.19 2.41
N LEU A 20 8.29 4.10 3.00
CA LEU A 20 7.89 2.92 2.25
C LEU A 20 6.47 3.02 1.70
N VAL A 21 5.60 3.74 2.41
CA VAL A 21 4.18 3.80 2.06
C VAL A 21 3.87 4.93 1.08
N HIS A 22 4.55 6.08 1.20
CA HIS A 22 4.24 7.22 0.31
C HIS A 22 4.98 7.18 -1.03
N ASP A 23 6.01 6.34 -1.15
CA ASP A 23 6.84 6.29 -2.36
C ASP A 23 6.53 5.02 -3.16
N PRO A 24 5.81 5.13 -4.28
CA PRO A 24 5.42 3.96 -5.05
C PRO A 24 6.61 3.19 -5.64
N THR A 25 7.77 3.81 -5.80
CA THR A 25 8.95 3.10 -6.30
C THR A 25 9.44 2.04 -5.32
N ARG A 26 9.02 2.12 -4.05
CA ARG A 26 9.37 1.16 -3.02
C ARG A 26 8.37 0.00 -2.92
N TYR A 27 7.19 0.10 -3.53
CA TYR A 27 6.12 -0.89 -3.40
C TYR A 27 6.52 -2.30 -3.80
N PRO A 28 7.29 -2.54 -4.87
CA PRO A 28 7.70 -3.91 -5.20
C PRO A 28 8.50 -4.61 -4.10
N GLU A 29 9.08 -3.87 -3.17
CA GLU A 29 9.89 -4.42 -2.08
C GLU A 29 9.03 -5.08 -1.00
N TRP A 30 7.77 -4.66 -0.84
CA TRP A 30 6.94 -5.14 0.25
C TRP A 30 5.48 -5.40 -0.12
N TRP A 31 4.93 -4.73 -1.11
CA TRP A 31 3.52 -4.86 -1.47
C TRP A 31 3.29 -6.13 -2.29
N THR A 32 2.74 -7.16 -1.62
CA THR A 32 2.48 -8.45 -2.25
C THR A 32 1.53 -8.29 -3.46
N GLY A 33 1.95 -8.80 -4.61
CA GLY A 33 1.17 -8.71 -5.85
C GLY A 33 1.63 -7.64 -6.81
N ILE A 34 2.49 -6.71 -6.38
CA ILE A 34 3.08 -5.70 -7.27
C ILE A 34 4.44 -6.22 -7.75
N GLY A 35 4.56 -6.44 -9.07
CA GLY A 35 5.81 -6.89 -9.67
C GLY A 35 6.77 -5.75 -9.93
N SER A 36 6.27 -4.64 -10.49
CA SER A 36 7.09 -3.45 -10.75
C SER A 36 6.24 -2.19 -10.79
N VAL A 37 6.89 -1.05 -10.67
CA VAL A 37 6.27 0.27 -10.75
C VAL A 37 7.05 1.11 -11.73
N ASP A 38 6.34 1.85 -12.58
CA ASP A 38 6.93 2.72 -13.59
C ASP A 38 6.18 4.06 -13.60
N GLU A 39 6.75 5.03 -14.29
CA GLU A 39 6.13 6.34 -14.48
C GLU A 39 5.72 7.01 -13.17
N ALA A 40 6.50 6.82 -12.10
CA ALA A 40 6.18 7.42 -10.82
C ALA A 40 6.28 8.94 -10.87
N ALA A 41 5.22 9.61 -10.40
CA ALA A 41 5.10 11.05 -10.32
C ALA A 41 4.49 11.42 -8.98
N PRO A 42 4.50 12.69 -8.56
CA PRO A 42 3.94 13.06 -7.26
C PRO A 42 2.47 12.70 -7.05
N ASP A 43 1.69 12.57 -8.12
CA ASP A 43 0.27 12.31 -8.05
C ASP A 43 -0.16 10.96 -8.62
N GLY A 44 0.78 10.09 -8.98
CA GLY A 44 0.42 8.81 -9.54
C GLY A 44 1.58 7.96 -10.01
N TYR A 45 1.26 6.76 -10.44
CA TYR A 45 2.25 5.81 -10.96
C TYR A 45 1.51 4.74 -11.77
N THR A 46 2.29 3.92 -12.48
CA THR A 46 1.77 2.73 -13.17
C THR A 46 2.35 1.49 -12.51
N LEU A 47 1.49 0.58 -12.07
CA LEU A 47 1.95 -0.68 -11.53
C LEU A 47 1.76 -1.80 -12.55
N TYR A 48 2.62 -2.80 -12.44
CA TYR A 48 2.52 -4.05 -13.20
C TYR A 48 2.37 -5.17 -12.19
N PRO A 49 1.27 -5.95 -12.24
CA PRO A 49 1.07 -7.04 -11.30
C PRO A 49 2.16 -8.11 -11.43
N GLU A 50 2.47 -8.75 -10.31
CA GLU A 50 3.41 -9.86 -10.30
C GLU A 50 2.94 -10.96 -11.25
N GLY A 51 3.82 -11.39 -12.16
CA GLY A 51 3.47 -12.38 -13.18
C GLY A 51 2.82 -11.80 -14.44
N TRP A 52 2.56 -10.48 -14.46
CA TRP A 52 1.90 -9.82 -15.60
C TRP A 52 2.65 -8.54 -15.99
N PRO A 53 3.91 -8.67 -16.47
CA PRO A 53 4.74 -7.50 -16.75
C PRO A 53 4.25 -6.64 -17.92
N ASP A 54 3.32 -7.14 -18.73
CA ASP A 54 2.77 -6.41 -19.87
C ASP A 54 1.38 -5.84 -19.60
N PHE A 55 0.94 -5.82 -18.34
CA PHE A 55 -0.39 -5.35 -17.98
C PHE A 55 -0.31 -4.07 -17.14
N PRO A 56 -0.23 -2.89 -17.79
CA PRO A 56 -0.11 -1.63 -17.05
C PRO A 56 -1.41 -1.28 -16.33
N MET A 57 -1.29 -0.91 -15.04
CA MET A 57 -2.42 -0.48 -14.24
C MET A 57 -2.10 0.90 -13.66
N PRO A 58 -2.58 1.99 -14.30
CA PRO A 58 -2.33 3.34 -13.79
C PRO A 58 -3.08 3.59 -12.50
N GLN A 59 -2.42 4.27 -11.56
CA GLN A 59 -2.94 4.58 -10.24
C GLN A 59 -2.81 6.07 -9.96
N ARG A 60 -3.78 6.61 -9.24
CA ARG A 60 -3.70 7.97 -8.70
C ARG A 60 -3.29 7.87 -7.24
N LEU A 61 -2.38 8.76 -6.82
CA LEU A 61 -1.90 8.76 -5.44
C LEU A 61 -2.04 10.16 -4.86
N LYS A 62 -2.55 10.21 -3.63
CA LYS A 62 -2.60 11.44 -2.83
C LYS A 62 -1.97 11.13 -1.48
N ALA A 63 -0.96 11.91 -1.09
CA ALA A 63 -0.27 11.69 0.17
C ALA A 63 -0.25 12.99 0.97
N SER A 64 -0.49 12.87 2.29
CA SER A 64 -0.40 13.98 3.23
C SER A 64 0.47 13.55 4.40
N SER A 65 1.71 14.04 4.44
CA SER A 65 2.62 13.69 5.53
C SER A 65 2.15 14.26 6.87
N ALA A 66 1.49 15.43 6.84
CA ALA A 66 0.96 16.04 8.07
C ALA A 66 -0.11 15.17 8.74
N ASP A 67 -0.91 14.49 7.93
CA ASP A 67 -1.99 13.64 8.43
C ASP A 67 -1.61 12.15 8.49
N GLY A 68 -0.46 11.78 7.94
CA GLY A 68 -0.05 10.38 7.87
C GLY A 68 -0.94 9.56 6.96
N ARG A 69 -1.48 10.16 5.89
CA ARG A 69 -2.46 9.51 5.02
C ARG A 69 -1.95 9.37 3.60
N VAL A 70 -2.22 8.21 3.01
CA VAL A 70 -1.97 7.95 1.59
C VAL A 70 -3.24 7.31 1.02
N THR A 71 -3.77 7.89 -0.05
CA THR A 71 -4.92 7.36 -0.76
C THR A 71 -4.49 6.98 -2.17
N ILE A 72 -4.77 5.75 -2.57
CA ILE A 72 -4.43 5.24 -3.89
C ILE A 72 -5.71 4.76 -4.57
N SER A 73 -5.98 5.30 -5.76
CA SER A 73 -7.16 4.94 -6.53
C SER A 73 -6.73 4.33 -7.86
N CYS A 74 -7.23 3.13 -8.15
CA CYS A 74 -6.97 2.48 -9.43
C CYS A 74 -7.77 3.17 -10.52
N LEU A 75 -7.11 3.56 -11.62
CA LEU A 75 -7.77 4.29 -12.71
C LEU A 75 -8.46 3.37 -13.72
N VAL A 76 -8.25 2.06 -13.62
CA VAL A 76 -8.90 1.06 -14.48
C VAL A 76 -10.03 0.30 -13.77
N SER A 77 -10.26 0.60 -12.50
CA SER A 77 -11.35 0.03 -11.71
C SER A 77 -11.69 0.99 -10.58
N ASP A 78 -12.67 0.65 -9.74
CA ASP A 78 -13.03 1.46 -8.58
C ASP A 78 -12.33 1.03 -7.30
N LEU A 79 -11.25 0.26 -7.43
CA LEU A 79 -10.46 -0.21 -6.29
C LEU A 79 -9.73 0.97 -5.67
N GLU A 80 -9.86 1.13 -4.35
CA GLU A 80 -9.23 2.23 -3.62
C GLU A 80 -8.60 1.74 -2.33
N TYR A 81 -7.38 2.20 -2.05
CA TYR A 81 -6.63 1.92 -0.84
C TYR A 81 -6.46 3.20 -0.04
N ARG A 82 -6.83 3.16 1.26
CA ARG A 82 -6.64 4.30 2.17
C ARG A 82 -5.75 3.88 3.32
N TRP A 83 -4.56 4.44 3.35
CA TRP A 83 -3.55 4.17 4.37
C TRP A 83 -3.56 5.27 5.41
N HIS A 84 -3.46 4.91 6.68
CA HIS A 84 -3.33 5.88 7.76
C HIS A 84 -2.24 5.40 8.72
N LEU A 85 -1.20 6.21 8.88
CA LEU A 85 -0.06 5.93 9.75
C LEU A 85 -0.11 6.85 10.95
N THR A 86 0.01 6.26 12.15
CA THR A 86 -0.03 7.01 13.41
C THR A 86 1.16 6.60 14.26
N ALA A 87 1.91 7.59 14.76
CA ALA A 87 3.02 7.32 15.66
C ALA A 87 2.50 6.78 17.01
N ASP A 88 3.16 5.75 17.51
CA ASP A 88 2.87 5.14 18.82
C ASP A 88 4.20 4.95 19.53
N GLY A 89 4.72 6.05 20.10
CA GLY A 89 6.09 6.07 20.63
C GLY A 89 7.09 5.91 19.51
N GLU A 90 7.94 4.90 19.61
CA GLU A 90 8.93 4.58 18.58
C GLU A 90 8.42 3.56 17.57
N ARG A 91 7.13 3.23 17.64
CA ARG A 91 6.46 2.31 16.73
C ARG A 91 5.46 3.09 15.88
N THR A 92 4.91 2.42 14.89
CA THR A 92 3.92 3.02 13.99
C THR A 92 2.74 2.08 13.83
N ARG A 93 1.55 2.60 14.07
CA ARG A 93 0.32 1.89 13.74
C ARG A 93 -0.02 2.19 12.29
N VAL A 94 -0.17 1.15 11.50
CA VAL A 94 -0.56 1.26 10.10
C VAL A 94 -1.96 0.68 9.97
N GLU A 95 -2.90 1.51 9.53
CA GLU A 95 -4.27 1.11 9.27
C GLU A 95 -4.53 1.21 7.77
N LEU A 96 -5.16 0.20 7.20
CA LEU A 96 -5.49 0.17 5.79
C LEU A 96 -6.96 -0.16 5.61
N HIS A 97 -7.65 0.68 4.85
CA HIS A 97 -9.02 0.41 4.41
C HIS A 97 -9.02 0.25 2.90
N VAL A 98 -9.64 -0.82 2.40
CA VAL A 98 -9.71 -1.10 0.97
C VAL A 98 -11.16 -1.22 0.54
N ASP A 99 -11.55 -0.43 -0.47
CA ASP A 99 -12.85 -0.54 -1.12
C ASP A 99 -12.67 -1.31 -2.43
N ILE A 100 -13.49 -2.35 -2.61
CA ILE A 100 -13.42 -3.23 -3.78
C ILE A 100 -14.67 -3.04 -4.63
N PRO A 101 -14.54 -2.93 -5.98
CA PRO A 101 -15.71 -2.85 -6.85
C PRO A 101 -16.64 -4.06 -6.68
N GLU A 102 -17.94 -3.83 -6.80
CA GLU A 102 -18.94 -4.91 -6.71
C GLU A 102 -18.63 -6.05 -7.68
N ALA A 103 -18.17 -5.72 -8.88
CA ALA A 103 -17.82 -6.72 -9.88
C ALA A 103 -16.67 -7.64 -9.43
N GLU A 104 -15.89 -7.20 -8.46
CA GLU A 104 -14.73 -7.96 -7.95
C GLU A 104 -14.95 -8.45 -6.51
N ALA A 105 -16.19 -8.42 -6.01
CA ALA A 105 -16.50 -8.84 -4.64
C ALA A 105 -16.04 -10.26 -4.33
N HIS A 106 -16.01 -11.13 -5.33
CA HIS A 106 -15.56 -12.52 -5.18
C HIS A 106 -14.05 -12.61 -4.84
N ARG A 107 -13.31 -11.53 -5.00
CA ARG A 107 -11.86 -11.47 -4.73
C ARG A 107 -11.54 -10.92 -3.34
N LEU A 108 -12.57 -10.62 -2.54
CA LEU A 108 -12.41 -9.98 -1.24
C LEU A 108 -11.42 -10.74 -0.34
N ASP A 109 -11.61 -12.05 -0.19
CA ASP A 109 -10.76 -12.86 0.67
C ASP A 109 -9.31 -12.90 0.18
N ALA A 110 -9.13 -13.03 -1.13
CA ALA A 110 -7.79 -13.07 -1.72
C ALA A 110 -7.08 -11.71 -1.55
N GLN A 111 -7.80 -10.61 -1.74
CA GLN A 111 -7.25 -9.28 -1.58
C GLN A 111 -6.89 -9.02 -0.12
N SER A 112 -7.75 -9.42 0.82
CA SER A 112 -7.48 -9.25 2.24
C SER A 112 -6.24 -10.05 2.68
N ALA A 113 -6.11 -11.27 2.20
CA ALA A 113 -4.94 -12.12 2.49
C ALA A 113 -3.66 -11.51 1.90
N ALA A 114 -3.72 -10.99 0.68
CA ALA A 114 -2.58 -10.36 0.04
C ALA A 114 -2.13 -9.11 0.83
N MET A 115 -3.08 -8.32 1.31
CA MET A 115 -2.75 -7.13 2.08
C MET A 115 -2.21 -7.47 3.47
N ALA A 116 -2.71 -8.53 4.11
CA ALA A 116 -2.15 -9.00 5.37
C ALA A 116 -0.67 -9.41 5.18
N SER A 117 -0.38 -10.11 4.09
CA SER A 117 1.00 -10.48 3.74
C SER A 117 1.85 -9.23 3.46
N ALA A 118 1.31 -8.26 2.73
CA ALA A 118 2.01 -7.02 2.43
C ALA A 118 2.35 -6.24 3.70
N LEU A 119 1.43 -6.17 4.65
CA LEU A 119 1.67 -5.50 5.93
C LEU A 119 2.79 -6.17 6.73
N THR A 120 2.83 -7.49 6.72
CA THR A 120 3.91 -8.24 7.39
C THR A 120 5.26 -7.94 6.74
N ARG A 121 5.31 -7.91 5.41
CA ARG A 121 6.54 -7.58 4.67
C ARG A 121 6.96 -6.13 4.92
N LEU A 122 6.00 -5.21 4.98
CA LEU A 122 6.26 -3.81 5.29
C LEU A 122 6.89 -3.68 6.68
N ALA A 123 6.33 -4.36 7.68
CA ALA A 123 6.84 -4.34 9.04
C ALA A 123 8.26 -4.89 9.11
N ASP A 124 8.52 -6.00 8.43
CA ASP A 124 9.85 -6.61 8.40
C ASP A 124 10.86 -5.68 7.74
N LEU A 125 10.49 -5.09 6.61
CA LEU A 125 11.38 -4.20 5.86
C LEU A 125 11.72 -2.95 6.68
N ALA A 126 10.72 -2.33 7.29
CA ALA A 126 10.92 -1.13 8.09
C ALA A 126 11.75 -1.41 9.33
N SER A 127 11.55 -2.55 9.98
CA SER A 127 12.24 -2.88 11.22
C SER A 127 13.67 -3.41 11.01
N THR A 128 13.99 -3.90 9.80
CA THR A 128 15.35 -4.37 9.50
C THR A 128 16.31 -3.27 9.08
N GLY A 129 15.86 -2.01 9.12
CA GLY A 129 16.73 -0.89 8.80
C GLY A 129 16.80 -0.55 7.31
N ALA A 130 15.78 -0.90 6.53
CA ALA A 130 15.70 -0.49 5.13
C ALA A 130 15.68 1.03 4.98
N SER A 131 15.43 1.73 6.06
CA SER A 131 15.43 3.18 6.14
C SER A 131 16.84 3.79 6.24
N ARG A 132 17.84 2.98 6.46
CA ARG A 132 19.23 3.44 6.62
C ARG A 132 19.86 3.82 5.30
#